data_2d94067b11e85f3a958a03c1ff44bf75
#
_entry.id   2d94067b11e85f3a958a03c1ff44bf75
#
_cell.length_a   1.000
_cell.length_b   1.000
_cell.length_c   1.000
_cell.angle_alpha   90.00
_cell.angle_beta   90.00
_cell.angle_gamma   90.00
#
_symmetry.space_group_name_H-M   'P 1'
#
loop_
_entity.id
_entity.type
_entity.pdbx_description
1 polymer ?
#
loop_
_entity_poly.entity_id
_entity_poly.type
_entity_poly.pdbx_seq_one_letter_code
_entity_poly.pdbx_strand_id
1 'polypeptide(L)'
;RGDYSRLDFGKFANSLVNELLETVAPEDTEIEVHLHAKGIVLPVALAMPVALIANELLSNAFCHGCLGCDKVTVGFSIQTDDSEGRGEIIVKNNGVALPPDFSIEATEGLGLRIVRELAGRIGGVLEVGSGPDTQFRVGFNLPKGG
;
A
#
# COMPACT_ATOMS: atom_id res chain seq x y z
N ARG A 1 -26.25 11.92 6.06
CA ARG A 1 -25.76 11.40 7.29
C ARG A 1 -24.57 10.45 7.12
N GLY A 2 -24.70 9.43 6.34
CA GLY A 2 -23.61 8.50 6.15
C GLY A 2 -22.41 9.08 5.44
N ASP A 3 -22.60 10.20 4.77
CA ASP A 3 -21.54 10.78 3.95
C ASP A 3 -20.36 11.28 4.76
N TYR A 4 -20.59 11.72 5.99
CA TYR A 4 -19.51 12.21 6.85
C TYR A 4 -18.53 11.14 7.28
N SER A 5 -18.96 9.90 7.24
CA SER A 5 -18.15 8.79 7.72
C SER A 5 -17.44 8.05 6.60
N ARG A 6 -17.42 8.63 5.42
CA ARG A 6 -16.78 7.97 4.26
C ARG A 6 -15.73 8.87 3.64
N LEU A 7 -14.69 8.25 3.11
CA LEU A 7 -13.55 8.93 2.50
C LEU A 7 -13.34 8.43 1.09
N ASP A 8 -13.14 9.36 0.16
CA ASP A 8 -12.74 9.01 -1.20
C ASP A 8 -11.26 8.62 -1.17
N PHE A 9 -11.01 7.32 -1.09
CA PHE A 9 -9.66 6.83 -0.93
C PHE A 9 -8.82 7.02 -2.18
N GLY A 10 -9.47 7.05 -3.35
CA GLY A 10 -8.74 7.30 -4.60
C GLY A 10 -8.07 8.67 -4.61
N LYS A 11 -8.79 9.68 -4.13
CA LYS A 11 -8.21 11.03 -4.03
C LYS A 11 -7.06 11.08 -3.03
N PHE A 12 -7.26 10.42 -1.89
CA PHE A 12 -6.21 10.35 -0.88
C PHE A 12 -4.95 9.68 -1.44
N ALA A 13 -5.12 8.55 -2.11
CA ALA A 13 -3.98 7.80 -2.64
C ALA A 13 -3.21 8.62 -3.67
N ASN A 14 -3.92 9.35 -4.53
CA ASN A 14 -3.27 10.18 -5.52
C ASN A 14 -2.43 11.28 -4.87
N SER A 15 -2.96 11.93 -3.84
CA SER A 15 -2.23 12.96 -3.12
C SER A 15 -1.01 12.37 -2.40
N LEU A 16 -1.18 11.20 -1.81
CA LEU A 16 -0.09 10.54 -1.10
C LEU A 16 1.05 10.19 -2.04
N VAL A 17 0.74 9.63 -3.21
CA VAL A 17 1.77 9.29 -4.19
C VAL A 17 2.54 10.54 -4.60
N ASN A 18 1.84 11.63 -4.89
CA ASN A 18 2.51 12.86 -5.30
C ASN A 18 3.42 13.40 -4.21
N GLU A 19 2.98 13.37 -2.98
CA GLU A 19 3.79 13.83 -1.86
C GLU A 19 5.04 12.97 -1.67
N LEU A 20 4.88 11.65 -1.74
CA LEU A 20 6.02 10.75 -1.54
C LEU A 20 7.02 10.85 -2.68
N LEU A 21 6.56 11.08 -3.91
CA LEU A 21 7.47 11.30 -5.02
C LEU A 21 8.36 12.52 -4.78
N GLU A 22 7.83 13.55 -4.11
CA GLU A 22 8.59 14.75 -3.83
C GLU A 22 9.50 14.62 -2.62
N THR A 23 9.11 13.82 -1.62
CA THR A 23 9.79 13.84 -0.32
C THR A 23 10.70 12.66 -0.08
N VAL A 24 10.40 11.47 -0.59
CA VAL A 24 11.20 10.28 -0.25
C VAL A 24 11.78 9.55 -1.44
N ALA A 25 11.30 9.82 -2.65
CA ALA A 25 11.81 9.13 -3.84
C ALA A 25 13.22 9.63 -4.18
N PRO A 26 14.13 8.74 -4.64
CA PRO A 26 15.47 9.18 -5.07
C PRO A 26 15.36 10.10 -6.27
N GLU A 27 16.15 11.17 -6.25
CA GLU A 27 16.13 12.16 -7.34
C GLU A 27 16.68 11.63 -8.65
N ASP A 28 17.54 10.62 -8.55
CA ASP A 28 18.22 10.07 -9.73
C ASP A 28 17.43 8.96 -10.43
N THR A 29 16.29 8.59 -9.89
CA THR A 29 15.50 7.49 -10.44
C THR A 29 14.29 8.04 -11.17
N GLU A 30 14.08 7.56 -12.40
CA GLU A 30 12.85 7.85 -13.14
C GLU A 30 11.79 6.85 -12.66
N ILE A 31 10.71 7.36 -12.09
CA ILE A 31 9.67 6.49 -11.51
C ILE A 31 8.37 6.67 -12.26
N GLU A 32 7.85 5.54 -12.78
CA GLU A 32 6.53 5.50 -13.38
C GLU A 32 5.59 4.88 -12.35
N VAL A 33 4.46 5.55 -12.07
CA VAL A 33 3.51 5.07 -11.07
C VAL A 33 2.21 4.66 -11.74
N HIS A 34 1.76 3.45 -11.44
CA HIS A 34 0.45 2.96 -11.88
C HIS A 34 -0.46 2.89 -10.67
N LEU A 35 -1.42 3.79 -10.63
CA LEU A 35 -2.31 3.95 -9.47
C LEU A 35 -3.72 3.48 -9.85
N HIS A 36 -4.22 2.46 -9.17
CA HIS A 36 -5.56 1.92 -9.40
C HIS A 36 -6.37 1.99 -8.11
N ALA A 37 -7.04 3.12 -7.91
CA ALA A 37 -7.83 3.37 -6.70
C ALA A 37 -9.10 4.15 -7.00
N LYS A 38 -9.43 4.31 -8.28
CA LYS A 38 -10.57 5.14 -8.68
C LYS A 38 -11.88 4.54 -8.18
N GLY A 39 -12.71 5.40 -7.61
CA GLY A 39 -14.02 4.98 -7.17
C GLY A 39 -14.06 4.25 -5.84
N ILE A 40 -12.93 4.13 -5.17
CA ILE A 40 -12.88 3.45 -3.88
C ILE A 40 -13.26 4.45 -2.79
N VAL A 41 -14.33 4.14 -2.07
CA VAL A 41 -14.82 4.95 -0.96
C VAL A 41 -14.87 4.05 0.27
N LEU A 42 -14.23 4.47 1.35
CA LEU A 42 -14.13 3.67 2.56
C LEU A 42 -14.73 4.41 3.75
N PRO A 43 -15.35 3.69 4.69
CA PRO A 43 -15.71 4.32 5.96
C PRO A 43 -14.47 4.88 6.64
N VAL A 44 -14.60 6.01 7.31
CA VAL A 44 -13.45 6.68 7.92
C VAL A 44 -12.70 5.76 8.89
N ALA A 45 -13.44 4.99 9.67
CA ALA A 45 -12.81 4.08 10.64
C ALA A 45 -11.89 3.07 9.97
N LEU A 46 -12.22 2.64 8.76
CA LEU A 46 -11.38 1.72 7.99
C LEU A 46 -10.32 2.48 7.20
N ALA A 47 -10.69 3.65 6.68
CA ALA A 47 -9.78 4.45 5.85
C ALA A 47 -8.52 4.85 6.59
N MET A 48 -8.61 5.14 7.89
CA MET A 48 -7.44 5.57 8.65
C MET A 48 -6.34 4.50 8.69
N PRO A 49 -6.63 3.27 9.15
CA PRO A 49 -5.58 2.25 9.12
C PRO A 49 -5.13 1.88 7.71
N VAL A 50 -6.05 1.86 6.74
CA VAL A 50 -5.67 1.56 5.35
C VAL A 50 -4.75 2.64 4.81
N ALA A 51 -5.00 3.92 5.15
CA ALA A 51 -4.13 5.02 4.74
C ALA A 51 -2.73 4.88 5.33
N LEU A 52 -2.62 4.50 6.59
CA LEU A 52 -1.32 4.31 7.22
C LEU A 52 -0.56 3.14 6.59
N ILE A 53 -1.26 2.06 6.28
CA ILE A 53 -0.67 0.92 5.58
C ILE A 53 -0.16 1.37 4.21
N ALA A 54 -0.98 2.09 3.45
CA ALA A 54 -0.59 2.58 2.14
C ALA A 54 0.66 3.47 2.22
N ASN A 55 0.70 4.35 3.22
CA ASN A 55 1.85 5.22 3.39
C ASN A 55 3.13 4.43 3.62
N GLU A 56 3.10 3.42 4.49
CA GLU A 56 4.29 2.63 4.78
C GLU A 56 4.74 1.81 3.58
N LEU A 57 3.80 1.15 2.91
CA LEU A 57 4.16 0.31 1.77
C LEU A 57 4.65 1.13 0.58
N LEU A 58 4.01 2.27 0.30
CA LEU A 58 4.48 3.14 -0.79
C LEU A 58 5.81 3.79 -0.45
N SER A 59 6.00 4.23 0.79
CA SER A 59 7.28 4.80 1.21
C SER A 59 8.40 3.79 1.01
N ASN A 60 8.17 2.53 1.36
CA ASN A 60 9.16 1.48 1.16
C ASN A 60 9.47 1.29 -0.32
N ALA A 61 8.44 1.29 -1.17
CA ALA A 61 8.65 1.12 -2.61
C ALA A 61 9.48 2.26 -3.19
N PHE A 62 9.16 3.51 -2.82
CA PHE A 62 9.89 4.66 -3.36
C PHE A 62 11.28 4.80 -2.75
N CYS A 63 11.41 4.61 -1.45
CA CYS A 63 12.68 4.84 -0.76
C CYS A 63 13.65 3.67 -0.94
N HIS A 64 13.16 2.44 -0.75
CA HIS A 64 14.03 1.27 -0.78
C HIS A 64 13.95 0.54 -2.11
N GLY A 65 12.76 0.43 -2.68
CA GLY A 65 12.58 -0.27 -3.94
C GLY A 65 13.22 0.41 -5.12
N CYS A 66 13.40 1.72 -5.06
CA CYS A 66 13.99 2.50 -6.16
C CYS A 66 15.47 2.81 -5.97
N LEU A 67 16.03 2.46 -4.82
CA LEU A 67 17.39 2.88 -4.45
C LEU A 67 18.42 2.33 -5.43
N GLY A 68 19.20 3.22 -6.04
CA GLY A 68 20.26 2.84 -6.95
C GLY A 68 19.78 2.41 -8.33
N CYS A 69 18.49 2.53 -8.62
CA CYS A 69 17.95 2.17 -9.93
C CYS A 69 17.80 3.41 -10.81
N ASP A 70 17.98 3.22 -12.12
CA ASP A 70 17.76 4.32 -13.07
C ASP A 70 16.29 4.52 -13.36
N LYS A 71 15.53 3.44 -13.44
CA LYS A 71 14.13 3.49 -13.82
C LYS A 71 13.36 2.39 -13.09
N VAL A 72 12.22 2.75 -12.49
CA VAL A 72 11.40 1.79 -11.74
C VAL A 72 9.93 2.09 -12.01
N THR A 73 9.14 1.03 -12.11
CA THR A 73 7.69 1.13 -12.13
C THR A 73 7.17 0.71 -10.76
N VAL A 74 6.35 1.57 -10.15
CA VAL A 74 5.70 1.29 -8.87
C VAL A 74 4.21 1.21 -9.11
N GLY A 75 3.58 0.13 -8.68
CA GLY A 75 2.15 -0.05 -8.79
C GLY A 75 1.48 -0.03 -7.44
N PHE A 76 0.35 0.66 -7.37
CA PHE A 76 -0.50 0.67 -6.19
C PHE A 76 -1.92 0.37 -6.65
N SER A 77 -2.55 -0.62 -6.03
CA SER A 77 -3.95 -0.88 -6.30
C SER A 77 -4.69 -1.14 -5.01
N ILE A 78 -5.94 -0.72 -4.98
CA ILE A 78 -6.86 -1.06 -3.92
C ILE A 78 -8.19 -1.44 -4.56
N GLN A 79 -8.74 -2.56 -4.12
CA GLN A 79 -9.98 -3.09 -4.64
C GLN A 79 -10.88 -3.50 -3.48
N THR A 80 -12.18 -3.37 -3.68
CA THR A 80 -13.14 -3.80 -2.69
C THR A 80 -14.19 -4.68 -3.37
N ASP A 81 -14.68 -5.66 -2.64
CA ASP A 81 -15.73 -6.54 -3.10
C ASP A 81 -16.80 -6.57 -2.02
N ASP A 82 -17.88 -5.83 -2.25
CA ASP A 82 -18.95 -5.70 -1.27
C ASP A 82 -19.67 -7.03 -1.02
N SER A 83 -19.77 -7.87 -2.05
CA SER A 83 -20.46 -9.14 -1.90
C SER A 83 -19.69 -10.10 -1.00
N GLU A 84 -18.37 -10.03 -1.04
CA GLU A 84 -17.51 -10.85 -0.18
C GLU A 84 -17.17 -10.15 1.14
N GLY A 85 -17.46 -8.87 1.25
CA GLY A 85 -17.12 -8.11 2.45
C GLY A 85 -15.63 -7.95 2.63
N ARG A 86 -14.87 -7.88 1.54
CA ARG A 86 -13.41 -7.86 1.57
C ARG A 86 -12.85 -6.75 0.71
N GLY A 87 -11.67 -6.30 1.08
CA GLY A 87 -10.87 -5.41 0.26
C GLY A 87 -9.42 -5.83 0.29
N GLU A 88 -8.63 -5.24 -0.60
CA GLU A 88 -7.22 -5.60 -0.72
C GLU A 88 -6.41 -4.44 -1.24
N ILE A 89 -5.24 -4.22 -0.62
CA ILE A 89 -4.22 -3.30 -1.11
C ILE A 89 -3.05 -4.12 -1.64
N ILE A 90 -2.52 -3.72 -2.79
CA ILE A 90 -1.30 -4.30 -3.35
C ILE A 90 -0.36 -3.18 -3.74
N VAL A 91 0.91 -3.27 -3.29
CA VAL A 91 1.97 -2.35 -3.70
C VAL A 91 3.11 -3.19 -4.26
N LYS A 92 3.54 -2.86 -5.48
CA LYS A 92 4.61 -3.62 -6.11
C LYS A 92 5.60 -2.70 -6.82
N ASN A 93 6.81 -3.19 -6.99
CA ASN A 93 7.80 -2.47 -7.78
C ASN A 93 8.74 -3.46 -8.46
N ASN A 94 9.32 -3.02 -9.57
CA ASN A 94 10.28 -3.83 -10.32
C ASN A 94 11.71 -3.34 -10.14
N GLY A 95 11.97 -2.62 -9.05
CA GLY A 95 13.30 -2.13 -8.73
C GLY A 95 14.12 -3.13 -7.94
N VAL A 96 14.58 -2.70 -6.76
CA VAL A 96 15.43 -3.54 -5.92
C VAL A 96 14.64 -4.75 -5.41
N ALA A 97 15.19 -5.94 -5.65
CA ALA A 97 14.56 -7.18 -5.18
C ALA A 97 14.82 -7.38 -3.69
N LEU A 98 13.90 -8.08 -3.04
CA LEU A 98 14.11 -8.47 -1.66
C LEU A 98 15.17 -9.59 -1.59
N PRO A 99 15.95 -9.63 -0.48
CA PRO A 99 16.91 -10.73 -0.32
C PRO A 99 16.20 -12.08 -0.29
N PRO A 100 16.84 -13.16 -0.74
CA PRO A 100 16.21 -14.48 -0.72
C PRO A 100 15.78 -14.94 0.68
N ASP A 101 16.45 -14.47 1.71
CA ASP A 101 16.14 -14.83 3.09
C ASP A 101 15.24 -13.80 3.78
N PHE A 102 14.59 -12.95 3.01
CA PHE A 102 13.72 -11.93 3.58
C PHE A 102 12.56 -12.57 4.35
N SER A 103 12.31 -12.04 5.53
CA SER A 103 11.21 -12.48 6.37
C SER A 103 10.52 -11.27 6.98
N ILE A 104 9.20 -11.19 6.80
CA ILE A 104 8.42 -10.12 7.40
C ILE A 104 8.59 -10.10 8.91
N GLU A 105 8.57 -11.29 9.51
CA GLU A 105 8.64 -11.41 10.95
C GLU A 105 9.95 -10.92 11.54
N ALA A 106 11.03 -11.04 10.79
CA ALA A 106 12.35 -10.66 11.26
C ALA A 106 12.75 -9.25 10.86
N THR A 107 11.92 -8.55 10.10
CA THR A 107 12.26 -7.23 9.58
C THR A 107 11.78 -6.14 10.52
N GLU A 108 12.67 -5.20 10.85
CA GLU A 108 12.32 -4.08 11.73
C GLU A 108 12.49 -2.72 11.06
N GLY A 109 13.21 -2.65 9.98
CA GLY A 109 13.64 -1.38 9.42
C GLY A 109 12.77 -0.78 8.33
N LEU A 110 11.69 -1.43 7.91
CA LEU A 110 10.88 -0.99 6.79
C LEU A 110 9.46 -0.58 7.18
N GLY A 111 9.19 -0.38 8.47
CA GLY A 111 7.84 -0.03 8.91
C GLY A 111 6.84 -1.17 8.79
N LEU A 112 7.32 -2.37 8.44
CA LEU A 112 6.42 -3.50 8.21
C LEU A 112 5.78 -4.00 9.48
N ARG A 113 6.41 -3.75 10.62
CA ARG A 113 5.84 -4.10 11.91
C ARG A 113 4.53 -3.37 12.16
N ILE A 114 4.51 -2.07 11.82
CA ILE A 114 3.30 -1.27 11.93
C ILE A 114 2.23 -1.78 10.99
N VAL A 115 2.63 -2.11 9.76
CA VAL A 115 1.69 -2.64 8.77
C VAL A 115 1.07 -3.94 9.26
N ARG A 116 1.88 -4.83 9.84
CA ARG A 116 1.37 -6.09 10.37
C ARG A 116 0.34 -5.89 11.46
N GLU A 117 0.63 -4.98 12.39
CA GLU A 117 -0.30 -4.68 13.47
C GLU A 117 -1.62 -4.10 12.95
N LEU A 118 -1.51 -3.13 12.04
CA LEU A 118 -2.70 -2.50 11.49
C LEU A 118 -3.51 -3.49 10.67
N ALA A 119 -2.84 -4.32 9.88
CA ALA A 119 -3.52 -5.34 9.08
C ALA A 119 -4.34 -6.27 9.98
N GLY A 120 -3.75 -6.70 11.09
CA GLY A 120 -4.47 -7.57 12.02
C GLY A 120 -5.73 -6.93 12.59
N ARG A 121 -5.69 -5.62 12.83
CA ARG A 121 -6.83 -4.90 13.39
C ARG A 121 -7.99 -4.79 12.41
N ILE A 122 -7.72 -4.85 11.12
CA ILE A 122 -8.76 -4.71 10.10
C ILE A 122 -9.08 -6.06 9.44
N GLY A 123 -8.66 -7.14 10.08
CA GLY A 123 -9.05 -8.49 9.68
C GLY A 123 -8.22 -9.06 8.55
N GLY A 124 -6.99 -8.58 8.38
CA GLY A 124 -6.14 -9.06 7.32
C GLY A 124 -4.76 -9.46 7.79
N VAL A 125 -3.94 -9.80 6.82
CA VAL A 125 -2.56 -10.25 7.03
C VAL A 125 -1.70 -9.58 5.96
N LEU A 126 -0.49 -9.18 6.35
CA LEU A 126 0.49 -8.70 5.39
C LEU A 126 1.18 -9.90 4.75
N GLU A 127 1.17 -9.95 3.44
CA GLU A 127 1.84 -10.99 2.67
C GLU A 127 2.83 -10.37 1.71
N VAL A 128 3.92 -11.10 1.47
CA VAL A 128 4.92 -10.71 0.49
C VAL A 128 4.86 -11.72 -0.65
N GLY A 129 4.73 -11.19 -1.89
CA GLY A 129 4.70 -12.04 -3.05
C GLY A 129 6.10 -12.32 -3.56
N SER A 130 6.31 -13.54 -4.06
CA SER A 130 7.54 -13.91 -4.73
C SER A 130 7.31 -13.82 -6.24
N GLY A 131 8.36 -13.54 -6.98
CA GLY A 131 8.28 -13.40 -8.42
C GLY A 131 9.29 -12.38 -8.87
N PRO A 132 9.20 -11.94 -10.15
CA PRO A 132 10.17 -10.96 -10.64
C PRO A 132 10.05 -9.60 -9.95
N ASP A 133 8.83 -9.26 -9.49
CA ASP A 133 8.62 -7.98 -8.83
C ASP A 133 8.45 -8.18 -7.32
N THR A 134 8.90 -7.19 -6.55
CA THR A 134 8.61 -7.15 -5.12
C THR A 134 7.16 -6.73 -4.94
N GLN A 135 6.36 -7.52 -4.21
CA GLN A 135 4.95 -7.24 -4.04
C GLN A 135 4.54 -7.46 -2.58
N PHE A 136 3.88 -6.46 -2.02
CA PHE A 136 3.28 -6.56 -0.69
C PHE A 136 1.77 -6.46 -0.83
N ARG A 137 1.05 -7.30 -0.08
CA ARG A 137 -0.39 -7.36 -0.14
C ARG A 137 -0.98 -7.36 1.26
N VAL A 138 -2.05 -6.59 1.46
CA VAL A 138 -2.82 -6.60 2.70
C VAL A 138 -4.28 -6.70 2.36
N GLY A 139 -4.94 -7.76 2.84
CA GLY A 139 -6.38 -7.88 2.74
C GLY A 139 -7.03 -7.27 3.98
N PHE A 140 -8.29 -6.90 3.88
CA PHE A 140 -9.01 -6.36 5.02
C PHE A 140 -10.51 -6.64 4.89
N ASN A 141 -11.20 -6.57 6.02
CA ASN A 141 -12.64 -6.76 6.05
C ASN A 141 -13.36 -5.44 5.85
N LEU A 142 -14.43 -5.46 5.06
CA LEU A 142 -15.31 -4.31 4.96
C LEU A 142 -16.37 -4.39 6.05
N PRO A 143 -16.73 -3.24 6.65
CA PRO A 143 -17.80 -3.27 7.66
C PRO A 143 -19.10 -3.67 7.03
N LYS A 144 -19.91 -4.43 7.77
CA LYS A 144 -21.22 -4.83 7.32
C LYS A 144 -22.20 -3.68 7.42
N GLY A 145 -23.20 -3.73 6.58
CA GLY A 145 -24.37 -2.91 6.72
C GLY A 145 -24.18 -1.48 6.29
N GLY A 146 -23.30 -1.16 5.57
CA GLY A 146 -23.15 0.16 4.97
C GLY A 146 -23.76 1.31 5.72
#